data_b6cdb89c279170152a7bda100381d14c
#
_entry.id   b6cdb89c279170152a7bda100381d14c
#
_cell.length_a   1.000
_cell.length_b   1.000
_cell.length_c   1.000
_cell.angle_alpha   90.00
_cell.angle_beta   90.00
_cell.angle_gamma   90.00
#
_symmetry.space_group_name_H-M   'P 1'
#
loop_
_entity.id
_entity.type
_entity.pdbx_description
1 polymer ?
#
loop_
_entity_poly.entity_id
_entity_poly.type
_entity_poly.pdbx_seq_one_letter_code
_entity_poly.pdbx_strand_id
1 'polypeptide(L)'
;MRKLTPGTNIADFDAVRLSIANEDDIQKWSHGEILKPETINYRTQKPERDGLFCEKIFGPVKDINPHDVKFKGMRSREMAVDKNGEVVTKSIVRRERMGHIKLAAPVAHIWFLRGTPSAVGLLLGMTVKNLERVVYFASYIVLAVETAKRDKILADVEAETDAAKQAIEIRYEAAGKEESADIKALAEARTKELEELVANYQEKKDQLQSLERCRILSENDYRNLPEDYQDLITVGMGGQAIKQLLDDINLDALIKELTEEAEGAKGQRKKKLMKRLKMLEGMQRAGIRPNSMCVTVLPVIPPDLRPMVQLTGGRFATSDLNDLYRRVINRNNRLKKLMDLNAPEVIRRNEQRMLQEAVDALIDNNSARGGRAISATGQRRRLKSLSDMLKGKQGRFRQNLLGKRVDYSGRSVIVSGPELKINQCGLPKMMALELFKPFVIGELIAREQAHNIRSASRLIEMGETVVWDALDEVIKGKYVLLNRAPSLHRLSIQAFQPVLIEGRAIQLHPLVCKGFNADFDGDQMAVHLPLSDKAQAEARDIMAANRNLLK
;
A
#
# COMPACT_ATOMS: atom_id res chain seq x y z
N MET A 1 -11.88 -20.36 -6.10
CA MET A 1 -12.50 -19.31 -5.27
C MET A 1 -13.89 -19.77 -4.85
N ARG A 2 -14.11 -20.09 -3.58
CA ARG A 2 -15.47 -20.28 -3.06
C ARG A 2 -16.17 -18.93 -3.11
N LYS A 3 -17.29 -18.83 -3.82
CA LYS A 3 -18.17 -17.66 -3.78
C LYS A 3 -18.69 -17.56 -2.34
N LEU A 4 -18.43 -16.42 -1.68
CA LEU A 4 -19.08 -16.10 -0.40
C LEU A 4 -20.58 -16.12 -0.63
N THR A 5 -21.26 -17.02 0.02
CA THR A 5 -22.74 -17.09 0.02
C THR A 5 -23.27 -15.84 0.75
N PRO A 6 -24.39 -15.25 0.31
CA PRO A 6 -25.03 -14.14 1.02
C PRO A 6 -25.39 -14.60 2.44
N GLY A 7 -24.77 -14.01 3.45
CA GLY A 7 -24.96 -14.33 4.87
C GLY A 7 -23.72 -14.82 5.63
N THR A 8 -22.59 -15.09 4.95
CA THR A 8 -21.32 -15.35 5.65
C THR A 8 -20.80 -14.06 6.26
N ASN A 9 -20.62 -14.06 7.56
CA ASN A 9 -20.02 -12.96 8.30
C ASN A 9 -18.56 -12.79 7.80
N ILE A 10 -18.17 -11.56 7.41
CA ILE A 10 -16.80 -11.26 6.93
C ILE A 10 -15.74 -11.66 7.97
N ALA A 11 -16.14 -11.88 9.22
CA ALA A 11 -15.27 -12.33 10.30
C ALA A 11 -14.95 -13.85 10.29
N ASP A 12 -15.67 -14.67 9.52
CA ASP A 12 -15.51 -16.12 9.48
C ASP A 12 -14.54 -16.54 8.36
N PHE A 13 -13.26 -16.19 8.49
CA PHE A 13 -12.22 -16.66 7.60
C PHE A 13 -11.05 -17.28 8.39
N ASP A 14 -10.53 -18.39 7.88
CA ASP A 14 -9.41 -19.11 8.50
C ASP A 14 -8.05 -18.55 8.08
N ALA A 15 -7.96 -17.96 6.88
CA ALA A 15 -6.71 -17.46 6.33
C ALA A 15 -6.90 -16.28 5.38
N VAL A 16 -5.88 -15.44 5.28
CA VAL A 16 -5.77 -14.32 4.33
C VAL A 16 -4.66 -14.61 3.34
N ARG A 17 -4.96 -14.54 2.04
CA ARG A 17 -3.98 -14.65 0.97
C ARG A 17 -3.67 -13.26 0.41
N LEU A 18 -2.37 -12.90 0.41
CA LEU A 18 -1.88 -11.70 -0.26
C LEU A 18 -1.47 -12.05 -1.70
N SER A 19 -1.92 -11.25 -2.66
CA SER A 19 -1.54 -11.35 -4.07
C SER A 19 -1.39 -9.97 -4.68
N ILE A 20 -0.68 -9.88 -5.80
CA ILE A 20 -0.61 -8.64 -6.57
C ILE A 20 -1.88 -8.57 -7.43
N ALA A 21 -2.59 -7.45 -7.36
CA ALA A 21 -3.79 -7.21 -8.15
C ALA A 21 -3.40 -6.81 -9.58
N ASN A 22 -4.09 -7.40 -10.54
CA ASN A 22 -4.01 -7.00 -11.95
C ASN A 22 -5.03 -5.88 -12.24
N GLU A 23 -4.90 -5.26 -13.42
CA GLU A 23 -5.85 -4.25 -13.89
C GLU A 23 -7.29 -4.76 -13.89
N ASP A 24 -7.52 -5.99 -14.36
CA ASP A 24 -8.84 -6.63 -14.38
C ASP A 24 -9.42 -6.84 -12.98
N ASP A 25 -8.58 -7.15 -12.00
CA ASP A 25 -9.02 -7.33 -10.61
C ASP A 25 -9.48 -5.99 -10.01
N ILE A 26 -8.73 -4.92 -10.26
CA ILE A 26 -9.10 -3.58 -9.79
C ILE A 26 -10.41 -3.13 -10.44
N GLN A 27 -10.61 -3.37 -11.73
CA GLN A 27 -11.85 -3.06 -12.42
C GLN A 27 -13.04 -3.87 -11.89
N LYS A 28 -12.85 -5.14 -11.55
CA LYS A 28 -13.88 -6.00 -10.91
C LYS A 28 -14.30 -5.50 -9.53
N TRP A 29 -13.37 -4.95 -8.75
CA TRP A 29 -13.65 -4.40 -7.41
C TRP A 29 -14.29 -3.03 -7.48
N SER A 30 -14.03 -2.27 -8.54
CA SER A 30 -14.50 -0.91 -8.69
C SER A 30 -15.97 -0.83 -9.09
N HIS A 31 -16.66 0.18 -8.54
CA HIS A 31 -18.03 0.52 -8.88
C HIS A 31 -18.15 1.76 -9.79
N GLY A 32 -17.01 2.33 -10.21
CA GLY A 32 -16.98 3.44 -11.16
C GLY A 32 -15.66 4.19 -11.22
N GLU A 33 -15.46 4.93 -12.31
CA GLU A 33 -14.29 5.79 -12.53
C GLU A 33 -14.48 7.16 -11.87
N ILE A 34 -13.44 7.64 -11.20
CA ILE A 34 -13.40 8.96 -10.59
C ILE A 34 -12.71 9.91 -11.55
N LEU A 35 -13.45 10.93 -12.00
CA LEU A 35 -13.00 11.89 -13.01
C LEU A 35 -12.61 13.23 -12.39
N LYS A 36 -13.27 13.61 -11.29
CA LYS A 36 -13.12 14.93 -10.69
C LYS A 36 -12.35 14.91 -9.38
N PRO A 37 -11.48 15.90 -9.12
CA PRO A 37 -10.72 16.01 -7.88
C PRO A 37 -11.55 16.54 -6.70
N GLU A 38 -12.76 17.07 -6.96
CA GLU A 38 -13.64 17.64 -5.96
C GLU A 38 -14.16 16.56 -5.02
N THR A 39 -14.33 16.94 -3.75
CA THR A 39 -14.82 16.06 -2.68
C THR A 39 -16.30 16.30 -2.41
N ILE A 40 -16.61 17.48 -1.91
CA ILE A 40 -17.95 17.93 -1.59
C ILE A 40 -18.18 19.34 -2.14
N ASN A 41 -19.43 19.67 -2.43
CA ASN A 41 -19.82 21.03 -2.69
C ASN A 41 -19.99 21.76 -1.36
N TYR A 42 -19.13 22.73 -1.07
CA TYR A 42 -19.11 23.44 0.21
C TYR A 42 -20.41 24.21 0.52
N ARG A 43 -21.14 24.65 -0.53
CA ARG A 43 -22.40 25.38 -0.37
C ARG A 43 -23.56 24.45 -0.02
N THR A 44 -23.63 23.28 -0.69
CA THR A 44 -24.74 22.34 -0.50
C THR A 44 -24.40 21.22 0.47
N GLN A 45 -23.14 21.09 0.87
CA GLN A 45 -22.58 20.02 1.70
C GLN A 45 -22.82 18.60 1.15
N LYS A 46 -23.17 18.50 -0.14
CA LYS A 46 -23.39 17.22 -0.82
C LYS A 46 -22.11 16.74 -1.53
N PRO A 47 -21.90 15.41 -1.63
CA PRO A 47 -20.83 14.85 -2.44
C PRO A 47 -20.95 15.31 -3.90
N GLU A 48 -19.79 15.68 -4.49
CA GLU A 48 -19.74 16.07 -5.89
C GLU A 48 -19.84 14.84 -6.78
N ARG A 49 -20.56 14.96 -7.91
CA ARG A 49 -20.73 13.88 -8.88
C ARG A 49 -19.40 13.56 -9.55
N ASP A 50 -19.11 12.26 -9.72
CA ASP A 50 -17.87 11.71 -10.29
C ASP A 50 -16.59 12.14 -9.54
N GLY A 51 -16.76 12.66 -8.31
CA GLY A 51 -15.70 13.03 -7.39
C GLY A 51 -15.35 11.93 -6.38
N LEU A 52 -14.44 12.26 -5.48
CA LEU A 52 -13.89 11.32 -4.48
C LEU A 52 -14.91 10.79 -3.45
N PHE A 53 -16.07 11.44 -3.30
CA PHE A 53 -17.15 11.05 -2.39
C PHE A 53 -18.49 10.77 -3.11
N CYS A 54 -18.48 10.61 -4.43
CA CYS A 54 -19.67 10.44 -5.27
C CYS A 54 -20.60 9.35 -4.75
N GLU A 55 -21.89 9.69 -4.60
CA GLU A 55 -22.91 8.74 -4.13
C GLU A 55 -23.21 7.65 -5.15
N LYS A 56 -23.09 7.94 -6.46
CA LYS A 56 -23.28 6.95 -7.53
C LYS A 56 -22.24 5.84 -7.49
N ILE A 57 -20.99 6.17 -7.14
CA ILE A 57 -19.88 5.20 -7.11
C ILE A 57 -19.87 4.46 -5.77
N PHE A 58 -19.93 5.21 -4.66
CA PHE A 58 -19.66 4.67 -3.33
C PHE A 58 -20.92 4.36 -2.50
N GLY A 59 -22.09 4.82 -2.95
CA GLY A 59 -23.34 4.66 -2.23
C GLY A 59 -23.79 5.90 -1.46
N PRO A 60 -25.03 5.86 -0.90
CA PRO A 60 -25.64 7.00 -0.23
C PRO A 60 -24.94 7.38 1.07
N VAL A 61 -24.94 8.67 1.41
CA VAL A 61 -24.35 9.18 2.67
C VAL A 61 -25.20 8.82 3.89
N LYS A 62 -26.52 8.73 3.72
CA LYS A 62 -27.49 8.36 4.76
C LYS A 62 -28.32 7.19 4.27
N ASP A 63 -28.77 6.36 5.20
CA ASP A 63 -29.70 5.30 4.86
C ASP A 63 -30.98 5.87 4.26
N ILE A 64 -31.45 5.23 3.21
CA ILE A 64 -32.59 5.66 2.43
C ILE A 64 -33.73 4.66 2.70
N ASN A 65 -34.88 5.15 3.11
CA ASN A 65 -36.07 4.32 3.26
C ASN A 65 -36.67 4.03 1.88
N PRO A 66 -36.90 2.77 1.50
CA PRO A 66 -37.46 2.40 0.20
C PRO A 66 -38.86 3.00 -0.07
N HIS A 67 -39.58 3.36 1.00
CA HIS A 67 -40.93 3.90 0.92
C HIS A 67 -40.99 5.43 0.76
N ASP A 68 -39.86 6.13 0.81
CA ASP A 68 -39.86 7.58 0.62
C ASP A 68 -40.24 7.96 -0.84
N VAL A 69 -41.33 8.69 -0.98
CA VAL A 69 -41.94 9.13 -2.27
C VAL A 69 -40.96 9.90 -3.16
N LYS A 70 -39.85 10.38 -2.63
CA LYS A 70 -38.79 11.09 -3.35
C LYS A 70 -37.98 10.24 -4.32
N PHE A 71 -38.22 8.92 -4.34
CA PHE A 71 -37.56 7.96 -5.24
C PHE A 71 -38.10 7.93 -6.67
N LYS A 72 -39.28 8.49 -6.92
CA LYS A 72 -39.88 8.49 -8.24
C LYS A 72 -39.41 9.70 -9.04
N GLY A 73 -38.40 9.57 -9.88
CA GLY A 73 -37.97 10.62 -10.79
C GLY A 73 -36.48 10.64 -11.13
N MET A 74 -35.96 11.76 -11.65
CA MET A 74 -34.56 11.94 -12.10
C MET A 74 -33.48 11.56 -11.06
N ARG A 75 -33.79 11.57 -9.77
CA ARG A 75 -32.88 11.21 -8.70
C ARG A 75 -32.53 9.72 -8.66
N SER A 76 -33.38 8.82 -9.16
CA SER A 76 -33.09 7.39 -9.22
C SER A 76 -31.94 7.03 -10.17
N ARG A 77 -31.72 7.86 -11.20
CA ARG A 77 -30.60 7.71 -12.16
C ARG A 77 -29.22 8.12 -11.58
N GLU A 78 -29.22 8.82 -10.47
CA GLU A 78 -28.01 9.28 -9.79
C GLU A 78 -27.60 8.41 -8.60
N MET A 79 -28.40 7.40 -8.27
CA MET A 79 -28.15 6.51 -7.15
C MET A 79 -27.19 5.37 -7.51
N ALA A 80 -26.49 4.88 -6.50
CA ALA A 80 -25.67 3.70 -6.64
C ALA A 80 -26.55 2.48 -6.88
N VAL A 81 -26.18 1.69 -7.88
CA VAL A 81 -26.85 0.45 -8.23
C VAL A 81 -25.93 -0.72 -7.91
N ASP A 82 -26.49 -1.83 -7.46
CA ASP A 82 -25.72 -3.05 -7.24
C ASP A 82 -25.54 -3.85 -8.54
N LYS A 83 -24.75 -4.92 -8.52
CA LYS A 83 -24.50 -5.79 -9.69
C LYS A 83 -25.78 -6.38 -10.28
N ASN A 84 -26.85 -6.48 -9.46
CA ASN A 84 -28.17 -6.98 -9.84
C ASN A 84 -29.11 -5.89 -10.38
N GLY A 85 -28.67 -4.64 -10.49
CA GLY A 85 -29.50 -3.53 -10.94
C GLY A 85 -30.38 -2.90 -9.84
N GLU A 86 -30.27 -3.36 -8.59
CA GLU A 86 -31.03 -2.83 -7.47
C GLU A 86 -30.39 -1.58 -6.87
N VAL A 87 -31.21 -0.62 -6.46
CA VAL A 87 -30.73 0.63 -5.83
C VAL A 87 -30.24 0.35 -4.42
N VAL A 88 -29.03 0.76 -4.14
CA VAL A 88 -28.42 0.63 -2.82
C VAL A 88 -28.98 1.64 -1.84
N THR A 89 -29.59 1.16 -0.77
CA THR A 89 -30.29 1.97 0.23
C THR A 89 -29.50 2.21 1.51
N LYS A 90 -28.54 1.33 1.83
CA LYS A 90 -27.77 1.38 3.07
C LYS A 90 -26.44 2.15 2.90
N SER A 91 -26.14 3.05 3.82
CA SER A 91 -24.91 3.84 3.84
C SER A 91 -23.64 3.02 4.16
N ILE A 92 -23.80 1.85 4.82
CA ILE A 92 -22.68 0.98 5.21
C ILE A 92 -21.82 0.55 4.01
N VAL A 93 -22.39 0.50 2.81
CA VAL A 93 -21.65 0.17 1.57
C VAL A 93 -20.52 1.15 1.25
N ARG A 94 -20.56 2.38 1.79
CA ARG A 94 -19.48 3.38 1.66
C ARG A 94 -18.19 2.96 2.34
N ARG A 95 -18.24 1.95 3.19
CA ARG A 95 -17.08 1.33 3.83
C ARG A 95 -16.47 0.21 2.98
N GLU A 96 -17.21 -0.33 2.03
CA GLU A 96 -16.84 -1.52 1.25
C GLU A 96 -16.55 -1.19 -0.22
N ARG A 97 -17.31 -0.28 -0.81
CA ARG A 97 -17.22 0.03 -2.25
C ARG A 97 -15.97 0.80 -2.59
N MET A 98 -15.23 0.28 -3.57
CA MET A 98 -14.05 0.92 -4.16
C MET A 98 -14.41 1.61 -5.47
N GLY A 99 -13.65 2.64 -5.81
CA GLY A 99 -13.61 3.25 -7.12
C GLY A 99 -12.25 3.04 -7.78
N HIS A 100 -12.06 3.59 -8.99
CA HIS A 100 -10.78 3.58 -9.67
C HIS A 100 -10.50 4.88 -10.42
N ILE A 101 -9.24 5.11 -10.73
CA ILE A 101 -8.76 6.18 -11.59
C ILE A 101 -7.98 5.54 -12.73
N LYS A 102 -8.40 5.76 -13.99
CA LYS A 102 -7.62 5.37 -15.17
C LYS A 102 -6.53 6.39 -15.40
N LEU A 103 -5.28 5.94 -15.31
CA LEU A 103 -4.12 6.80 -15.55
C LEU A 103 -3.91 7.02 -17.04
N ALA A 104 -3.58 8.25 -17.45
CA ALA A 104 -3.30 8.62 -18.82
C ALA A 104 -1.99 7.99 -19.34
N ALA A 105 -1.06 7.69 -18.44
CA ALA A 105 0.18 6.97 -18.74
C ALA A 105 0.46 5.93 -17.65
N PRO A 106 1.03 4.77 -17.97
CA PRO A 106 1.45 3.78 -16.99
C PRO A 106 2.49 4.36 -16.02
N VAL A 107 2.39 4.00 -14.75
CA VAL A 107 3.25 4.45 -13.66
C VAL A 107 3.91 3.23 -13.02
N ALA A 108 5.22 3.26 -12.81
CA ALA A 108 5.92 2.20 -12.10
C ALA A 108 5.57 2.23 -10.60
N HIS A 109 5.21 1.08 -10.03
CA HIS A 109 4.84 1.01 -8.62
C HIS A 109 6.08 1.14 -7.72
N ILE A 110 6.10 2.15 -6.85
CA ILE A 110 7.27 2.52 -6.04
C ILE A 110 7.78 1.39 -5.13
N TRP A 111 6.91 0.52 -4.62
CA TRP A 111 7.34 -0.61 -3.79
C TRP A 111 8.18 -1.62 -4.56
N PHE A 112 7.85 -1.86 -5.83
CA PHE A 112 8.60 -2.80 -6.69
C PHE A 112 9.81 -2.14 -7.33
N LEU A 113 9.79 -0.80 -7.47
CA LEU A 113 10.90 -0.01 -7.98
C LEU A 113 12.01 0.18 -6.91
N ARG A 114 11.65 0.66 -5.72
CA ARG A 114 12.59 1.07 -4.65
C ARG A 114 12.73 0.06 -3.51
N GLY A 115 11.97 -1.02 -3.53
CA GLY A 115 12.13 -2.12 -2.56
C GLY A 115 13.58 -2.63 -2.52
N THR A 116 14.01 -3.15 -1.40
CA THR A 116 15.37 -3.72 -1.28
C THR A 116 15.25 -5.24 -1.01
N PRO A 117 15.52 -6.08 -2.02
CA PRO A 117 15.90 -5.78 -3.41
C PRO A 117 14.75 -5.28 -4.28
N SER A 118 15.06 -4.48 -5.32
CA SER A 118 14.06 -4.04 -6.31
C SER A 118 13.56 -5.21 -7.16
N ALA A 119 12.25 -5.43 -7.17
CA ALA A 119 11.66 -6.50 -7.96
C ALA A 119 11.79 -6.24 -9.47
N VAL A 120 11.50 -5.02 -9.91
CA VAL A 120 11.71 -4.58 -11.31
C VAL A 120 13.18 -4.68 -11.70
N GLY A 121 14.09 -4.29 -10.77
CA GLY A 121 15.53 -4.40 -11.00
C GLY A 121 16.02 -5.83 -11.17
N LEU A 122 15.47 -6.76 -10.40
CA LEU A 122 15.77 -8.19 -10.55
C LEU A 122 15.22 -8.78 -11.86
N LEU A 123 14.01 -8.36 -12.29
CA LEU A 123 13.42 -8.80 -13.56
C LEU A 123 14.25 -8.34 -14.76
N LEU A 124 14.60 -7.06 -14.82
CA LEU A 124 15.32 -6.46 -15.93
C LEU A 124 16.85 -6.59 -15.82
N GLY A 125 17.39 -7.13 -14.73
CA GLY A 125 18.83 -7.20 -14.50
C GLY A 125 19.50 -5.85 -14.21
N MET A 126 18.73 -4.81 -13.85
CA MET A 126 19.17 -3.43 -13.73
C MET A 126 19.33 -2.97 -12.27
N THR A 127 20.17 -1.95 -12.07
CA THR A 127 20.30 -1.29 -10.76
C THR A 127 19.15 -0.31 -10.52
N VAL A 128 18.76 -0.12 -9.25
CA VAL A 128 17.72 0.83 -8.86
C VAL A 128 18.01 2.25 -9.37
N LYS A 129 19.28 2.69 -9.28
CA LYS A 129 19.72 4.01 -9.76
C LYS A 129 19.45 4.21 -11.24
N ASN A 130 19.68 3.19 -12.03
CA ASN A 130 19.45 3.20 -13.48
C ASN A 130 17.95 3.22 -13.79
N LEU A 131 17.16 2.39 -13.10
CA LEU A 131 15.71 2.38 -13.24
C LEU A 131 15.09 3.74 -12.88
N GLU A 132 15.55 4.37 -11.80
CA GLU A 132 15.08 5.71 -11.42
C GLU A 132 15.35 6.76 -12.50
N ARG A 133 16.51 6.71 -13.16
CA ARG A 133 16.81 7.61 -14.27
C ARG A 133 15.79 7.49 -15.40
N VAL A 134 15.38 6.27 -15.73
CA VAL A 134 14.38 6.01 -16.77
C VAL A 134 12.99 6.41 -16.31
N VAL A 135 12.54 5.94 -15.15
CA VAL A 135 11.18 6.16 -14.63
C VAL A 135 10.88 7.64 -14.43
N TYR A 136 11.87 8.42 -13.97
CA TYR A 136 11.71 9.87 -13.77
C TYR A 136 12.18 10.72 -14.95
N PHE A 137 12.23 10.15 -16.15
CA PHE A 137 12.49 10.88 -17.40
C PHE A 137 13.84 11.60 -17.46
N ALA A 138 14.89 11.06 -16.85
CA ALA A 138 16.24 11.59 -16.89
C ALA A 138 17.13 10.90 -17.94
N SER A 139 16.75 9.74 -18.44
CA SER A 139 17.50 8.97 -19.44
C SER A 139 16.56 8.09 -20.25
N TYR A 140 16.95 7.79 -21.47
CA TYR A 140 16.30 6.82 -22.35
C TYR A 140 16.70 5.39 -21.97
N ILE A 141 15.83 4.43 -22.29
CA ILE A 141 16.13 3.01 -22.24
C ILE A 141 15.85 2.38 -23.60
N VAL A 142 16.72 1.51 -24.05
CA VAL A 142 16.54 0.76 -25.30
C VAL A 142 15.51 -0.35 -25.07
N LEU A 143 14.41 -0.30 -25.80
CA LEU A 143 13.31 -1.27 -25.74
C LEU A 143 13.57 -2.46 -26.65
N ALA A 144 13.94 -2.18 -27.89
CA ALA A 144 14.23 -3.17 -28.90
C ALA A 144 15.38 -2.71 -29.79
N VAL A 145 16.12 -3.64 -30.34
CA VAL A 145 17.17 -3.43 -31.33
C VAL A 145 16.86 -4.32 -32.53
N GLU A 146 16.82 -3.74 -33.73
CA GLU A 146 16.63 -4.50 -34.97
C GLU A 146 17.94 -5.22 -35.36
N THR A 147 18.11 -6.45 -34.89
CA THR A 147 19.32 -7.25 -35.09
C THR A 147 19.68 -7.41 -36.58
N ALA A 148 18.69 -7.61 -37.45
CA ALA A 148 18.92 -7.75 -38.90
C ALA A 148 19.52 -6.48 -39.54
N LYS A 149 19.09 -5.30 -39.13
CA LYS A 149 19.68 -4.03 -39.58
C LYS A 149 21.06 -3.80 -38.95
N ARG A 150 21.22 -4.12 -37.67
CA ARG A 150 22.50 -4.02 -36.98
C ARG A 150 23.59 -4.85 -37.65
N ASP A 151 23.26 -6.10 -38.02
CA ASP A 151 24.21 -7.02 -38.64
C ASP A 151 24.55 -6.56 -40.09
N LYS A 152 23.62 -5.92 -40.79
CA LYS A 152 23.90 -5.26 -42.09
C LYS A 152 24.86 -4.09 -41.93
N ILE A 153 24.57 -3.16 -40.99
CA ILE A 153 25.43 -2.01 -40.76
C ILE A 153 26.84 -2.46 -40.30
N LEU A 154 26.95 -3.53 -39.51
CA LEU A 154 28.25 -4.10 -39.16
C LEU A 154 28.98 -4.61 -40.40
N ALA A 155 28.31 -5.34 -41.30
CA ALA A 155 28.91 -5.82 -42.54
C ALA A 155 29.32 -4.66 -43.47
N ASP A 156 28.49 -3.62 -43.59
CA ASP A 156 28.81 -2.42 -44.39
C ASP A 156 30.02 -1.68 -43.83
N VAL A 157 30.11 -1.50 -42.49
CA VAL A 157 31.27 -0.87 -41.85
C VAL A 157 32.53 -1.75 -41.97
N GLU A 158 32.42 -3.08 -41.95
CA GLU A 158 33.53 -4.00 -42.22
C GLU A 158 34.00 -3.87 -43.67
N ALA A 159 33.07 -3.83 -44.63
CA ALA A 159 33.41 -3.65 -46.06
C ALA A 159 34.07 -2.30 -46.33
N GLU A 160 33.55 -1.20 -45.74
CA GLU A 160 34.15 0.14 -45.86
C GLU A 160 35.56 0.20 -45.29
N THR A 161 35.80 -0.43 -44.12
CA THR A 161 37.12 -0.44 -43.49
C THR A 161 38.13 -1.27 -44.26
N ASP A 162 37.70 -2.37 -44.88
CA ASP A 162 38.57 -3.21 -45.70
C ASP A 162 38.89 -2.51 -47.05
N ALA A 163 37.94 -1.82 -47.66
CA ALA A 163 38.17 -0.99 -48.82
C ALA A 163 39.13 0.19 -48.51
N ALA A 164 38.94 0.83 -47.35
CA ALA A 164 39.84 1.91 -46.91
C ALA A 164 41.28 1.40 -46.61
N LYS A 165 41.45 0.22 -46.03
CA LYS A 165 42.76 -0.43 -45.81
C LYS A 165 43.44 -0.65 -47.18
N GLN A 166 42.71 -1.25 -48.13
CA GLN A 166 43.25 -1.48 -49.49
C GLN A 166 43.64 -0.15 -50.19
N ALA A 167 42.80 0.87 -50.05
CA ALA A 167 43.10 2.18 -50.62
C ALA A 167 44.36 2.81 -50.01
N ILE A 168 44.56 2.70 -48.69
CA ILE A 168 45.76 3.14 -48.00
C ILE A 168 46.96 2.34 -48.49
N GLU A 169 46.87 1.02 -48.59
CA GLU A 169 47.96 0.18 -49.11
C GLU A 169 48.38 0.57 -50.51
N ILE A 170 47.42 0.71 -51.43
CA ILE A 170 47.68 1.13 -52.84
C ILE A 170 48.34 2.54 -52.88
N ARG A 171 47.86 3.49 -52.06
CA ARG A 171 48.40 4.86 -51.98
C ARG A 171 49.85 4.90 -51.51
N TYR A 172 50.18 4.11 -50.50
CA TYR A 172 51.56 4.04 -50.00
C TYR A 172 52.50 3.20 -50.89
N GLU A 173 52.00 2.20 -51.58
CA GLU A 173 52.76 1.46 -52.62
C GLU A 173 53.07 2.33 -53.83
N ALA A 174 52.15 3.22 -54.23
CA ALA A 174 52.40 4.20 -55.31
C ALA A 174 53.41 5.28 -54.87
N ALA A 175 53.30 5.81 -53.63
CA ALA A 175 54.23 6.78 -53.08
C ALA A 175 55.68 6.23 -52.86
N GLY A 176 55.82 4.91 -52.57
CA GLY A 176 57.13 4.26 -52.43
C GLY A 176 57.89 4.01 -53.74
N LYS A 177 57.26 4.26 -54.92
CA LYS A 177 57.86 4.15 -56.24
C LYS A 177 58.51 5.46 -56.76
N GLU A 178 58.36 6.55 -56.02
CA GLU A 178 59.05 7.83 -56.35
C GLU A 178 60.45 7.85 -55.78
N GLU A 179 61.48 8.16 -56.61
CA GLU A 179 62.93 8.05 -56.36
C GLU A 179 63.48 8.90 -55.20
N SER A 180 62.69 9.68 -54.50
CA SER A 180 63.15 10.60 -53.43
C SER A 180 62.43 10.44 -52.09
N ALA A 181 61.69 9.35 -51.86
CA ALA A 181 60.90 9.22 -50.64
C ALA A 181 61.67 8.58 -49.46
N ASP A 182 61.58 9.17 -48.30
CA ASP A 182 62.12 8.67 -47.07
C ASP A 182 61.27 7.46 -46.59
N ILE A 183 61.71 6.22 -46.99
CA ILE A 183 60.98 4.95 -46.82
C ILE A 183 60.57 4.68 -45.38
N LYS A 184 61.36 5.16 -44.39
CA LYS A 184 61.07 5.00 -42.97
C LYS A 184 59.92 5.92 -42.50
N ALA A 185 59.91 7.16 -42.92
CA ALA A 185 58.87 8.12 -42.60
C ALA A 185 57.50 7.71 -43.22
N LEU A 186 57.53 7.21 -44.46
CA LEU A 186 56.34 6.67 -45.16
C LEU A 186 55.78 5.39 -44.49
N ALA A 187 56.64 4.50 -44.02
CA ALA A 187 56.23 3.28 -43.30
C ALA A 187 55.61 3.63 -41.91
N GLU A 188 56.17 4.59 -41.21
CA GLU A 188 55.61 5.12 -39.95
C GLU A 188 54.28 5.83 -40.14
N ALA A 189 54.12 6.62 -41.19
CA ALA A 189 52.88 7.30 -41.54
C ALA A 189 51.78 6.27 -41.91
N ARG A 190 52.12 5.23 -42.73
CA ARG A 190 51.22 4.12 -43.06
C ARG A 190 50.72 3.38 -41.84
N THR A 191 51.66 3.04 -40.92
CA THR A 191 51.28 2.31 -39.70
C THR A 191 50.33 3.14 -38.84
N LYS A 192 50.58 4.45 -38.70
CA LYS A 192 49.69 5.37 -37.96
C LYS A 192 48.29 5.48 -38.56
N GLU A 193 48.21 5.69 -39.88
CA GLU A 193 46.91 5.77 -40.57
C GLU A 193 46.12 4.45 -40.46
N LEU A 194 46.79 3.30 -40.57
CA LEU A 194 46.15 1.99 -40.36
C LEU A 194 45.70 1.77 -38.89
N GLU A 195 46.52 2.16 -37.93
CA GLU A 195 46.18 2.09 -36.52
C GLU A 195 44.97 2.99 -36.18
N GLU A 196 44.94 4.23 -36.68
CA GLU A 196 43.81 5.15 -36.54
C GLU A 196 42.54 4.61 -37.17
N LEU A 197 42.61 3.98 -38.36
CA LEU A 197 41.49 3.38 -39.05
C LEU A 197 40.94 2.16 -38.29
N VAL A 198 41.83 1.30 -37.80
CA VAL A 198 41.47 0.15 -36.97
C VAL A 198 40.85 0.59 -35.63
N ALA A 199 41.38 1.62 -35.01
CA ALA A 199 40.83 2.18 -33.77
C ALA A 199 39.40 2.75 -34.00
N ASN A 200 39.22 3.52 -35.08
CA ASN A 200 37.89 4.05 -35.45
C ASN A 200 36.88 2.92 -35.75
N TYR A 201 37.33 1.86 -36.45
CA TYR A 201 36.48 0.68 -36.68
C TYR A 201 36.09 0.00 -35.36
N GLN A 202 37.06 -0.24 -34.50
CA GLN A 202 36.82 -0.87 -33.20
C GLN A 202 35.86 -0.04 -32.36
N GLU A 203 36.01 1.29 -32.36
CA GLU A 203 35.10 2.20 -31.66
C GLU A 203 33.67 2.11 -32.18
N LYS A 204 33.48 2.15 -33.53
CA LYS A 204 32.16 1.97 -34.17
C LYS A 204 31.56 0.60 -33.86
N LYS A 205 32.36 -0.45 -33.90
CA LYS A 205 31.93 -1.81 -33.56
C LYS A 205 31.51 -1.95 -32.11
N ASP A 206 32.30 -1.39 -31.21
CA ASP A 206 32.00 -1.41 -29.77
C ASP A 206 30.74 -0.58 -29.45
N GLN A 207 30.54 0.55 -30.13
CA GLN A 207 29.32 1.34 -30.04
C GLN A 207 28.10 0.53 -30.49
N LEU A 208 28.11 -0.11 -31.65
CA LEU A 208 27.02 -0.94 -32.18
C LEU A 208 26.73 -2.16 -31.32
N GLN A 209 27.77 -2.85 -30.87
CA GLN A 209 27.62 -4.03 -29.99
C GLN A 209 27.08 -3.65 -28.62
N SER A 210 27.41 -2.45 -28.17
CA SER A 210 26.93 -1.93 -26.87
C SER A 210 25.46 -1.52 -26.89
N LEU A 211 24.82 -1.39 -28.08
CA LEU A 211 23.38 -1.13 -28.22
C LEU A 211 22.59 -2.41 -27.98
N GLU A 212 22.45 -2.78 -26.71
CA GLU A 212 21.67 -3.94 -26.29
C GLU A 212 20.35 -3.50 -25.64
N ARG A 213 19.40 -4.44 -25.57
CA ARG A 213 18.14 -4.26 -24.85
C ARG A 213 18.41 -3.91 -23.39
N CYS A 214 17.62 -3.01 -22.80
CA CYS A 214 17.75 -2.48 -21.45
C CYS A 214 18.97 -1.58 -21.21
N ARG A 215 19.74 -1.21 -22.25
CA ARG A 215 20.80 -0.20 -22.11
C ARG A 215 20.19 1.17 -21.86
N ILE A 216 20.84 1.96 -21.02
CA ILE A 216 20.46 3.34 -20.71
C ILE A 216 21.32 4.28 -21.50
N LEU A 217 20.67 5.22 -22.18
CA LEU A 217 21.31 6.31 -22.93
C LEU A 217 20.94 7.63 -22.26
N SER A 218 21.92 8.50 -22.06
CA SER A 218 21.61 9.88 -21.68
C SER A 218 21.02 10.63 -22.87
N GLU A 219 20.38 11.77 -22.64
CA GLU A 219 19.84 12.58 -23.73
C GLU A 219 20.92 13.03 -24.70
N ASN A 220 22.11 13.35 -24.19
CA ASN A 220 23.27 13.72 -25.02
C ASN A 220 23.79 12.53 -25.82
N ASP A 221 23.91 11.35 -25.18
CA ASP A 221 24.37 10.14 -25.87
C ASP A 221 23.44 9.79 -27.02
N TYR A 222 22.12 9.87 -26.81
CA TYR A 222 21.12 9.58 -27.85
C TYR A 222 21.17 10.59 -29.00
N ARG A 223 21.36 11.89 -28.73
CA ARG A 223 21.47 12.93 -29.76
C ARG A 223 22.77 12.84 -30.56
N ASN A 224 23.83 12.37 -29.92
CA ASN A 224 25.13 12.21 -30.56
C ASN A 224 25.25 10.92 -31.39
N LEU A 225 24.26 10.01 -31.31
CA LEU A 225 24.24 8.82 -32.14
C LEU A 225 23.97 9.21 -33.61
N PRO A 226 24.69 8.61 -34.59
CA PRO A 226 24.39 8.76 -36.02
C PRO A 226 22.92 8.43 -36.30
N GLU A 227 22.33 9.04 -37.33
CA GLU A 227 20.93 8.81 -37.70
C GLU A 227 20.66 7.33 -37.98
N ASP A 228 21.58 6.66 -38.68
CA ASP A 228 21.49 5.21 -38.99
C ASP A 228 21.43 4.35 -37.72
N TYR A 229 22.06 4.79 -36.63
CA TYR A 229 22.04 4.07 -35.35
C TYR A 229 20.78 4.41 -34.51
N GLN A 230 20.22 5.63 -34.71
CA GLN A 230 18.95 6.00 -34.09
C GLN A 230 17.78 5.18 -34.66
N ASP A 231 17.79 4.94 -35.99
CA ASP A 231 16.76 4.13 -36.67
C ASP A 231 16.85 2.63 -36.33
N LEU A 232 17.98 2.19 -35.81
CA LEU A 232 18.22 0.81 -35.41
C LEU A 232 17.54 0.47 -34.06
N ILE A 233 17.36 1.46 -33.21
CA ILE A 233 16.93 1.28 -31.82
C ILE A 233 15.57 1.92 -31.56
N THR A 234 14.69 1.19 -30.88
CA THR A 234 13.49 1.78 -30.30
C THR A 234 13.79 2.15 -28.85
N VAL A 235 13.67 3.43 -28.53
CA VAL A 235 13.93 3.95 -27.19
C VAL A 235 12.65 4.42 -26.53
N GLY A 236 12.62 4.36 -25.20
CA GLY A 236 11.49 4.83 -24.40
C GLY A 236 11.92 5.47 -23.09
N MET A 237 10.99 6.14 -22.44
CA MET A 237 11.18 6.76 -21.12
C MET A 237 9.97 6.49 -20.22
N GLY A 238 10.18 6.62 -18.90
CA GLY A 238 9.11 6.60 -17.90
C GLY A 238 8.53 5.21 -17.63
N GLY A 239 7.40 5.18 -16.92
CA GLY A 239 6.70 3.95 -16.57
C GLY A 239 6.19 3.16 -17.78
N GLN A 240 5.90 3.82 -18.91
CA GLN A 240 5.46 3.18 -20.13
C GLN A 240 6.55 2.28 -20.73
N ALA A 241 7.79 2.77 -20.78
CA ALA A 241 8.93 2.00 -21.28
C ALA A 241 9.20 0.77 -20.40
N ILE A 242 9.13 0.95 -19.07
CA ILE A 242 9.27 -0.16 -18.13
C ILE A 242 8.15 -1.19 -18.32
N LYS A 243 6.90 -0.73 -18.50
CA LYS A 243 5.76 -1.64 -18.75
C LYS A 243 5.97 -2.47 -20.01
N GLN A 244 6.39 -1.86 -21.12
CA GLN A 244 6.68 -2.57 -22.38
C GLN A 244 7.76 -3.63 -22.18
N LEU A 245 8.87 -3.28 -21.52
CA LEU A 245 9.92 -4.26 -21.22
C LEU A 245 9.45 -5.43 -20.35
N LEU A 246 8.54 -5.16 -19.39
CA LEU A 246 7.97 -6.20 -18.53
C LEU A 246 6.91 -7.05 -19.27
N ASP A 247 6.16 -6.47 -20.21
CA ASP A 247 5.19 -7.19 -21.04
C ASP A 247 5.89 -8.22 -21.95
N ASP A 248 7.08 -7.88 -22.45
CA ASP A 248 7.86 -8.73 -23.36
C ASP A 248 8.61 -9.88 -22.64
N ILE A 249 8.61 -9.93 -21.31
CA ILE A 249 9.31 -10.97 -20.57
C ILE A 249 8.53 -12.29 -20.60
N ASN A 250 9.13 -13.31 -21.19
CA ASN A 250 8.69 -14.68 -21.02
C ASN A 250 9.40 -15.28 -19.79
N LEU A 251 8.64 -15.49 -18.69
CA LEU A 251 9.18 -16.00 -17.42
C LEU A 251 9.83 -17.39 -17.58
N ASP A 252 9.22 -18.27 -18.37
CA ASP A 252 9.69 -19.65 -18.52
C ASP A 252 11.04 -19.71 -19.27
N ALA A 253 11.18 -18.91 -20.32
CA ALA A 253 12.44 -18.80 -21.07
C ALA A 253 13.55 -18.19 -20.21
N LEU A 254 13.24 -17.10 -19.49
CA LEU A 254 14.19 -16.39 -18.64
C LEU A 254 14.65 -17.26 -17.45
N ILE A 255 13.78 -18.08 -16.88
CA ILE A 255 14.15 -19.01 -15.79
C ILE A 255 15.14 -20.06 -16.31
N LYS A 256 14.92 -20.63 -17.49
CA LYS A 256 15.84 -21.62 -18.10
C LYS A 256 17.21 -21.01 -18.34
N GLU A 257 17.27 -19.86 -19.01
CA GLU A 257 18.52 -19.14 -19.31
C GLU A 257 19.32 -18.84 -18.03
N LEU A 258 18.65 -18.29 -17.01
CA LEU A 258 19.31 -17.97 -15.74
C LEU A 258 19.72 -19.19 -14.93
N THR A 259 19.05 -20.34 -15.10
CA THR A 259 19.45 -21.59 -14.45
C THR A 259 20.75 -22.11 -15.05
N GLU A 260 20.86 -22.12 -16.37
CA GLU A 260 22.09 -22.50 -17.10
C GLU A 260 23.25 -21.55 -16.73
N GLU A 261 22.99 -20.23 -16.70
CA GLU A 261 24.00 -19.25 -16.27
C GLU A 261 24.44 -19.45 -14.80
N ALA A 262 23.52 -19.83 -13.90
CA ALA A 262 23.80 -20.04 -12.48
C ALA A 262 24.62 -21.30 -12.22
N GLU A 263 24.51 -22.33 -13.06
CA GLU A 263 25.36 -23.54 -12.99
C GLU A 263 26.83 -23.24 -13.27
N GLY A 264 27.10 -22.38 -14.26
CA GLY A 264 28.46 -21.95 -14.63
C GLY A 264 29.04 -20.86 -13.72
N ALA A 265 28.22 -20.17 -12.93
CA ALA A 265 28.65 -19.02 -12.14
C ALA A 265 29.20 -19.40 -10.75
N LYS A 266 30.19 -18.63 -10.24
CA LYS A 266 30.80 -18.82 -8.91
C LYS A 266 30.68 -17.54 -8.05
N GLY A 267 30.77 -17.71 -6.73
CA GLY A 267 30.89 -16.61 -5.76
C GLY A 267 29.68 -15.66 -5.69
N GLN A 268 29.92 -14.36 -5.75
CA GLN A 268 28.93 -13.29 -5.63
C GLN A 268 27.94 -13.26 -6.81
N ARG A 269 28.40 -13.60 -8.03
CA ARG A 269 27.55 -13.67 -9.23
C ARG A 269 26.49 -14.75 -9.06
N LYS A 270 26.87 -15.96 -8.61
CA LYS A 270 25.94 -17.05 -8.30
C LYS A 270 24.88 -16.65 -7.29
N LYS A 271 25.28 -15.95 -6.20
CA LYS A 271 24.32 -15.47 -5.18
C LYS A 271 23.30 -14.48 -5.74
N LYS A 272 23.71 -13.60 -6.67
CA LYS A 272 22.78 -12.64 -7.33
C LYS A 272 21.82 -13.39 -8.25
N LEU A 273 22.30 -14.32 -9.05
CA LEU A 273 21.49 -15.14 -9.96
C LEU A 273 20.47 -15.99 -9.18
N MET A 274 20.88 -16.64 -8.10
CA MET A 274 19.98 -17.42 -7.24
C MET A 274 18.87 -16.58 -6.61
N LYS A 275 19.16 -15.31 -6.20
CA LYS A 275 18.12 -14.39 -5.71
C LYS A 275 17.13 -14.03 -6.80
N ARG A 276 17.61 -13.82 -8.03
CA ARG A 276 16.80 -13.51 -9.20
C ARG A 276 15.90 -14.69 -9.54
N LEU A 277 16.46 -15.90 -9.65
CA LEU A 277 15.74 -17.15 -9.90
C LEU A 277 14.64 -17.41 -8.87
N LYS A 278 14.95 -17.32 -7.57
CA LYS A 278 13.97 -17.51 -6.51
C LYS A 278 12.77 -16.60 -6.62
N MET A 279 12.96 -15.36 -7.07
CA MET A 279 11.85 -14.41 -7.27
C MET A 279 11.02 -14.79 -8.50
N LEU A 280 11.67 -15.11 -9.63
CA LEU A 280 11.01 -15.50 -10.88
C LEU A 280 10.16 -16.77 -10.72
N GLU A 281 10.72 -17.82 -10.10
CA GLU A 281 10.00 -19.04 -9.76
C GLU A 281 8.81 -18.77 -8.81
N GLY A 282 8.99 -17.83 -7.85
CA GLY A 282 7.91 -17.39 -6.98
C GLY A 282 6.77 -16.72 -7.74
N MET A 283 7.08 -15.88 -8.73
CA MET A 283 6.09 -15.24 -9.60
C MET A 283 5.38 -16.25 -10.49
N GLN A 284 6.12 -17.18 -11.10
CA GLN A 284 5.58 -18.25 -11.92
C GLN A 284 4.60 -19.13 -11.15
N ARG A 285 4.99 -19.61 -9.95
CA ARG A 285 4.13 -20.40 -9.06
C ARG A 285 2.88 -19.66 -8.60
N ALA A 286 2.98 -18.35 -8.40
CA ALA A 286 1.86 -17.50 -7.99
C ALA A 286 0.97 -17.06 -9.17
N GLY A 287 1.39 -17.32 -10.43
CA GLY A 287 0.68 -16.87 -11.64
C GLY A 287 0.69 -15.34 -11.81
N ILE A 288 1.70 -14.66 -11.31
CA ILE A 288 1.83 -13.20 -11.36
C ILE A 288 2.55 -12.80 -12.64
N ARG A 289 1.94 -11.91 -13.42
CA ARG A 289 2.57 -11.34 -14.62
C ARG A 289 3.51 -10.19 -14.23
N PRO A 290 4.70 -10.08 -14.87
CA PRO A 290 5.65 -8.98 -14.58
C PRO A 290 5.07 -7.57 -14.74
N ASN A 291 4.18 -7.38 -15.73
CA ASN A 291 3.54 -6.09 -16.01
C ASN A 291 2.65 -5.56 -14.88
N SER A 292 2.18 -6.43 -13.98
CA SER A 292 1.41 -6.04 -12.78
C SER A 292 2.20 -5.14 -11.80
N MET A 293 3.51 -5.01 -12.00
CA MET A 293 4.35 -4.06 -11.25
C MET A 293 4.23 -2.62 -11.75
N CYS A 294 3.54 -2.39 -12.88
CA CYS A 294 3.18 -1.07 -13.39
C CYS A 294 1.68 -0.84 -13.22
N VAL A 295 1.33 0.32 -12.72
CA VAL A 295 -0.07 0.72 -12.45
C VAL A 295 -0.61 1.49 -13.64
N THR A 296 -1.66 0.97 -14.27
CA THR A 296 -2.46 1.65 -15.32
C THR A 296 -3.80 2.11 -14.77
N VAL A 297 -4.35 1.34 -13.82
CA VAL A 297 -5.59 1.65 -13.12
C VAL A 297 -5.28 1.72 -11.63
N LEU A 298 -5.49 2.88 -11.03
CA LEU A 298 -5.24 3.11 -9.60
C LEU A 298 -6.52 2.86 -8.80
N PRO A 299 -6.53 1.95 -7.80
CA PRO A 299 -7.69 1.75 -6.96
C PRO A 299 -7.88 2.92 -5.98
N VAL A 300 -9.13 3.30 -5.75
CA VAL A 300 -9.51 4.31 -4.76
C VAL A 300 -10.26 3.63 -3.63
N ILE A 301 -9.72 3.74 -2.43
CA ILE A 301 -10.31 3.12 -1.23
C ILE A 301 -11.65 3.76 -0.87
N PRO A 302 -12.54 3.03 -0.18
CA PRO A 302 -13.85 3.52 0.23
C PRO A 302 -13.79 4.85 1.02
N PRO A 303 -14.79 5.73 0.90
CA PRO A 303 -14.82 7.03 1.57
C PRO A 303 -14.72 6.96 3.09
N ASP A 304 -15.33 5.98 3.72
CA ASP A 304 -15.32 5.83 5.18
C ASP A 304 -13.94 5.45 5.74
N LEU A 305 -13.04 4.92 4.90
CA LEU A 305 -11.64 4.67 5.27
C LEU A 305 -10.74 5.92 5.14
N ARG A 306 -11.26 6.99 4.49
CA ARG A 306 -10.63 8.30 4.34
C ARG A 306 -11.61 9.44 4.61
N PRO A 307 -12.21 9.47 5.80
CA PRO A 307 -13.36 10.32 6.09
C PRO A 307 -13.05 11.81 5.99
N MET A 308 -14.10 12.58 5.75
CA MET A 308 -14.12 14.03 5.81
C MET A 308 -15.21 14.44 6.80
N VAL A 309 -14.81 15.03 7.92
CA VAL A 309 -15.69 15.35 9.03
C VAL A 309 -15.81 16.85 9.19
N GLN A 310 -17.03 17.35 9.32
CA GLN A 310 -17.30 18.75 9.62
C GLN A 310 -17.01 19.04 11.09
N LEU A 311 -16.21 20.05 11.35
CA LEU A 311 -15.91 20.57 12.69
C LEU A 311 -16.86 21.74 13.02
N THR A 312 -16.94 22.05 14.30
CA THR A 312 -17.61 23.27 14.78
C THR A 312 -17.01 24.51 14.10
N GLY A 313 -17.86 25.41 13.59
CA GLY A 313 -17.42 26.60 12.85
C GLY A 313 -17.28 26.42 11.33
N GLY A 314 -17.91 25.37 10.74
CA GLY A 314 -17.99 25.18 9.28
C GLY A 314 -16.71 24.69 8.61
N ARG A 315 -15.64 24.42 9.36
CA ARG A 315 -14.39 23.85 8.86
C ARG A 315 -14.51 22.34 8.72
N PHE A 316 -13.76 21.75 7.75
CA PHE A 316 -13.70 20.32 7.55
C PHE A 316 -12.33 19.77 7.92
N ALA A 317 -12.33 18.70 8.71
CA ALA A 317 -11.15 17.84 8.88
C ALA A 317 -11.21 16.72 7.85
N THR A 318 -10.15 16.54 7.12
CA THR A 318 -10.05 15.51 6.07
C THR A 318 -8.85 14.62 6.29
N SER A 319 -8.93 13.37 5.84
CA SER A 319 -7.80 12.48 5.79
C SER A 319 -6.77 12.98 4.76
N ASP A 320 -5.49 12.85 5.08
CA ASP A 320 -4.38 13.24 4.18
C ASP A 320 -4.45 12.52 2.82
N LEU A 321 -5.02 11.31 2.77
CA LEU A 321 -5.21 10.55 1.54
C LEU A 321 -6.08 11.28 0.51
N ASN A 322 -7.07 12.04 0.95
CA ASN A 322 -7.92 12.80 0.03
C ASN A 322 -7.11 13.86 -0.73
N ASP A 323 -6.17 14.54 -0.07
CA ASP A 323 -5.29 15.50 -0.72
C ASP A 323 -4.35 14.82 -1.72
N LEU A 324 -3.81 13.65 -1.36
CA LEU A 324 -2.95 12.88 -2.25
C LEU A 324 -3.72 12.38 -3.49
N TYR A 325 -4.94 11.85 -3.32
CA TYR A 325 -5.79 11.47 -4.45
C TYR A 325 -6.15 12.66 -5.34
N ARG A 326 -6.50 13.81 -4.76
CA ARG A 326 -6.79 15.04 -5.51
C ARG A 326 -5.60 15.46 -6.39
N ARG A 327 -4.38 15.36 -5.86
CA ARG A 327 -3.14 15.66 -6.62
C ARG A 327 -2.98 14.72 -7.80
N VAL A 328 -3.19 13.42 -7.60
CA VAL A 328 -3.14 12.43 -8.67
C VAL A 328 -4.16 12.74 -9.76
N ILE A 329 -5.43 12.99 -9.40
CA ILE A 329 -6.50 13.29 -10.35
C ILE A 329 -6.20 14.57 -11.14
N ASN A 330 -5.74 15.63 -10.46
CA ASN A 330 -5.40 16.90 -11.10
C ASN A 330 -4.27 16.72 -12.13
N ARG A 331 -3.19 15.99 -11.77
CA ARG A 331 -2.09 15.70 -12.70
C ARG A 331 -2.53 14.83 -13.86
N ASN A 332 -3.34 13.82 -13.58
CA ASN A 332 -3.89 12.91 -14.60
C ASN A 332 -4.78 13.66 -15.61
N ASN A 333 -5.69 14.49 -15.12
CA ASN A 333 -6.58 15.29 -15.98
C ASN A 333 -5.80 16.31 -16.81
N ARG A 334 -4.78 16.92 -16.22
CA ARG A 334 -3.88 17.85 -16.94
C ARG A 334 -3.12 17.12 -18.04
N LEU A 335 -2.57 15.94 -17.76
CA LEU A 335 -1.88 15.12 -18.75
C LEU A 335 -2.83 14.70 -19.88
N LYS A 336 -4.05 14.24 -19.58
CA LYS A 336 -5.07 13.91 -20.60
C LYS A 336 -5.31 15.10 -21.54
N LYS A 337 -5.54 16.30 -21.00
CA LYS A 337 -5.73 17.53 -21.80
C LYS A 337 -4.50 17.86 -22.68
N LEU A 338 -3.28 17.69 -22.15
CA LEU A 338 -2.06 17.95 -22.92
C LEU A 338 -1.87 16.92 -24.04
N MET A 339 -2.32 15.69 -23.85
CA MET A 339 -2.31 14.65 -24.89
C MET A 339 -3.35 14.97 -25.97
N ASP A 340 -4.57 15.36 -25.59
CA ASP A 340 -5.65 15.72 -26.51
C ASP A 340 -5.27 16.95 -27.37
N LEU A 341 -4.51 17.90 -26.78
CA LEU A 341 -4.04 19.12 -27.46
C LEU A 341 -2.74 18.89 -28.27
N ASN A 342 -2.22 17.66 -28.34
CA ASN A 342 -0.92 17.35 -28.97
C ASN A 342 0.20 18.30 -28.54
N ALA A 343 0.28 18.62 -27.24
CA ALA A 343 1.30 19.49 -26.68
C ALA A 343 2.74 18.99 -26.96
N PRO A 344 3.75 19.87 -27.01
CA PRO A 344 5.14 19.48 -27.20
C PRO A 344 5.60 18.39 -26.22
N GLU A 345 6.44 17.49 -26.71
CA GLU A 345 6.86 16.29 -25.99
C GLU A 345 7.50 16.61 -24.63
N VAL A 346 8.29 17.68 -24.56
CA VAL A 346 8.95 18.13 -23.32
C VAL A 346 7.93 18.43 -22.22
N ILE A 347 6.82 19.09 -22.57
CA ILE A 347 5.75 19.43 -21.62
C ILE A 347 5.03 18.15 -21.18
N ARG A 348 4.72 17.25 -22.12
CA ARG A 348 4.08 15.97 -21.82
C ARG A 348 4.96 15.11 -20.89
N ARG A 349 6.24 14.98 -21.18
CA ARG A 349 7.21 14.25 -20.33
C ARG A 349 7.29 14.80 -18.92
N ASN A 350 7.31 16.12 -18.77
CA ASN A 350 7.34 16.75 -17.45
C ASN A 350 6.05 16.47 -16.65
N GLU A 351 4.87 16.51 -17.29
CA GLU A 351 3.61 16.20 -16.61
C GLU A 351 3.50 14.70 -16.28
N GLN A 352 4.00 13.81 -17.15
CA GLN A 352 4.11 12.37 -16.85
C GLN A 352 5.01 12.10 -15.64
N ARG A 353 6.14 12.80 -15.54
CA ARG A 353 7.02 12.72 -14.36
C ARG A 353 6.31 13.19 -13.09
N MET A 354 5.56 14.30 -13.18
CA MET A 354 4.79 14.79 -12.03
C MET A 354 3.64 13.85 -11.64
N LEU A 355 3.03 13.13 -12.60
CA LEU A 355 2.03 12.10 -12.32
C LEU A 355 2.68 10.91 -11.60
N GLN A 356 3.84 10.44 -12.07
CA GLN A 356 4.63 9.40 -11.39
C GLN A 356 4.93 9.81 -9.94
N GLU A 357 5.44 11.02 -9.71
CA GLU A 357 5.73 11.54 -8.37
C GLU A 357 4.48 11.64 -7.48
N ALA A 358 3.32 12.01 -8.05
CA ALA A 358 2.06 12.09 -7.30
C ALA A 358 1.54 10.71 -6.87
N VAL A 359 1.65 9.70 -7.75
CA VAL A 359 1.27 8.32 -7.43
C VAL A 359 2.25 7.72 -6.41
N ASP A 360 3.55 7.97 -6.56
CA ASP A 360 4.56 7.54 -5.60
C ASP A 360 4.28 8.08 -4.20
N ALA A 361 3.95 9.36 -4.09
CA ALA A 361 3.62 9.98 -2.81
C ALA A 361 2.31 9.43 -2.19
N LEU A 362 1.33 9.05 -3.01
CA LEU A 362 0.11 8.41 -2.53
C LEU A 362 0.41 7.03 -1.92
N ILE A 363 1.27 6.26 -2.55
CA ILE A 363 1.63 4.90 -2.10
C ILE A 363 2.61 4.97 -0.93
N ASP A 364 3.73 5.67 -1.07
CA ASP A 364 4.76 5.84 -0.03
C ASP A 364 5.44 7.21 -0.10
N ASN A 365 4.94 8.15 0.68
CA ASN A 365 5.48 9.53 0.74
C ASN A 365 6.85 9.62 1.45
N ASN A 366 7.30 8.57 2.13
CA ASN A 366 8.62 8.51 2.77
C ASN A 366 9.73 8.25 1.75
N SER A 367 9.42 7.47 0.74
CA SER A 367 10.34 7.06 -0.32
C SER A 367 10.35 8.05 -1.50
N ALA A 368 9.82 9.27 -1.33
CA ALA A 368 9.81 10.28 -2.38
C ALA A 368 11.21 10.61 -2.89
N ARG A 369 11.33 10.90 -4.19
CA ARG A 369 12.59 11.23 -4.85
C ARG A 369 13.26 12.44 -4.19
N GLY A 370 14.56 12.32 -3.86
CA GLY A 370 15.35 13.40 -3.28
C GLY A 370 14.99 13.76 -1.84
N GLY A 371 14.25 12.90 -1.10
CA GLY A 371 13.87 13.16 0.28
C GLY A 371 12.80 14.24 0.47
N ARG A 372 12.25 14.78 -0.62
CA ARG A 372 11.20 15.82 -0.60
C ARG A 372 9.81 15.17 -0.53
N ALA A 373 9.41 14.77 0.67
CA ALA A 373 8.05 14.31 0.90
C ALA A 373 7.03 15.44 0.66
N ILE A 374 5.86 15.10 0.13
CA ILE A 374 4.77 16.04 -0.06
C ILE A 374 4.20 16.44 1.30
N SER A 375 4.21 17.74 1.58
CA SER A 375 3.68 18.34 2.80
C SER A 375 2.30 18.96 2.58
N ALA A 376 1.56 19.15 3.67
CA ALA A 376 0.32 19.91 3.66
C ALA A 376 0.58 21.38 3.28
N THR A 377 -0.33 21.99 2.54
CA THR A 377 -0.21 23.39 2.10
C THR A 377 -0.10 24.31 3.31
N GLY A 378 0.96 25.12 3.36
CA GLY A 378 1.21 26.05 4.46
C GLY A 378 1.72 25.43 5.77
N GLN A 379 1.98 24.13 5.82
CA GLN A 379 2.50 23.43 6.99
C GLN A 379 3.75 22.61 6.67
N ARG A 380 4.67 22.48 7.65
CA ARG A 380 5.83 21.58 7.53
C ARG A 380 5.48 20.10 7.74
N ARG A 381 4.22 19.80 8.08
CA ARG A 381 3.75 18.44 8.35
C ARG A 381 3.64 17.66 7.03
N ARG A 382 4.34 16.53 6.96
CA ARG A 382 4.24 15.59 5.85
C ARG A 382 2.86 14.90 5.84
N LEU A 383 2.28 14.73 4.64
CA LEU A 383 1.05 13.97 4.46
C LEU A 383 1.29 12.46 4.66
N LYS A 384 0.38 11.79 5.36
CA LYS A 384 0.40 10.34 5.56
C LYS A 384 -0.07 9.63 4.30
N SER A 385 0.80 8.77 3.77
CA SER A 385 0.52 7.92 2.60
C SER A 385 -0.20 6.62 2.97
N LEU A 386 -0.58 5.81 1.97
CA LEU A 386 -1.15 4.48 2.17
C LEU A 386 -0.21 3.56 2.96
N SER A 387 1.09 3.60 2.67
CA SER A 387 2.10 2.84 3.43
C SER A 387 2.16 3.24 4.90
N ASP A 388 2.06 4.55 5.18
CA ASP A 388 2.08 5.06 6.56
C ASP A 388 0.84 4.64 7.36
N MET A 389 -0.28 4.38 6.69
CA MET A 389 -1.48 3.84 7.33
C MET A 389 -1.34 2.37 7.74
N LEU A 390 -0.43 1.62 7.11
CA LEU A 390 -0.19 0.21 7.41
C LEU A 390 0.98 0.01 8.36
N LYS A 391 2.05 0.81 8.20
CA LYS A 391 3.33 0.70 8.91
C LYS A 391 3.31 1.39 10.29
N GLY A 392 4.23 0.98 11.16
CA GLY A 392 4.53 1.65 12.43
C GLY A 392 3.53 1.38 13.56
N LYS A 393 3.74 2.06 14.71
CA LYS A 393 2.96 1.86 15.94
C LYS A 393 1.49 2.25 15.79
N GLN A 394 1.21 3.25 14.95
CA GLN A 394 -0.14 3.76 14.67
C GLN A 394 -0.74 3.20 13.38
N GLY A 395 -0.06 2.25 12.73
CA GLY A 395 -0.55 1.58 11.53
C GLY A 395 -1.61 0.53 11.84
N ARG A 396 -2.35 0.13 10.80
CA ARG A 396 -3.44 -0.84 10.90
C ARG A 396 -3.02 -2.18 11.51
N PHE A 397 -1.83 -2.68 11.16
CA PHE A 397 -1.36 -3.96 11.70
C PHE A 397 -1.18 -3.91 13.21
N ARG A 398 -0.47 -2.92 13.73
CA ARG A 398 -0.16 -2.84 15.17
C ARG A 398 -1.29 -2.26 16.02
N GLN A 399 -2.07 -1.32 15.50
CA GLN A 399 -3.09 -0.60 16.29
C GLN A 399 -4.49 -1.21 16.20
N ASN A 400 -4.83 -1.89 15.09
CA ASN A 400 -6.19 -2.34 14.84
C ASN A 400 -6.32 -3.85 14.62
N LEU A 401 -5.24 -4.58 14.24
CA LEU A 401 -5.28 -6.01 13.96
C LEU A 401 -4.61 -6.84 15.05
N LEU A 402 -3.37 -6.53 15.43
CA LEU A 402 -2.66 -7.24 16.50
C LEU A 402 -3.22 -6.93 17.89
N GLY A 403 -3.85 -5.78 18.05
CA GLY A 403 -4.52 -5.37 19.27
C GLY A 403 -5.58 -4.33 18.96
N LYS A 404 -6.73 -4.44 19.62
CA LYS A 404 -7.85 -3.50 19.48
C LYS A 404 -8.25 -2.95 20.85
N ARG A 405 -8.83 -1.77 20.89
CA ARG A 405 -9.57 -1.30 22.05
C ARG A 405 -10.85 -2.12 22.15
N VAL A 406 -11.16 -2.59 23.34
CA VAL A 406 -12.35 -3.43 23.59
C VAL A 406 -13.35 -2.68 24.45
N ASP A 407 -14.65 -2.89 24.16
CA ASP A 407 -15.75 -2.41 24.95
C ASP A 407 -15.84 -3.19 26.29
N TYR A 408 -16.72 -2.79 27.15
CA TYR A 408 -16.90 -3.36 28.49
C TYR A 408 -15.60 -3.36 29.32
N SER A 409 -14.92 -2.27 29.26
CA SER A 409 -13.65 -2.04 29.96
C SER A 409 -13.68 -0.71 30.71
N GLY A 410 -13.09 -0.70 31.90
CA GLY A 410 -12.94 0.50 32.71
C GLY A 410 -11.53 0.60 33.27
N ARG A 411 -11.21 1.75 33.86
CA ARG A 411 -9.91 1.98 34.49
C ARG A 411 -10.11 2.81 35.77
N SER A 412 -9.46 2.41 36.85
CA SER A 412 -9.44 3.19 38.09
C SER A 412 -8.17 2.95 38.88
N VAL A 413 -7.95 3.81 39.88
CA VAL A 413 -6.88 3.67 40.85
C VAL A 413 -7.14 2.43 41.72
N ILE A 414 -6.07 1.76 42.14
CA ILE A 414 -6.13 0.61 43.05
C ILE A 414 -5.81 1.00 44.49
N VAL A 415 -6.47 0.35 45.42
CA VAL A 415 -6.23 0.48 46.85
C VAL A 415 -6.18 -0.90 47.52
N SER A 416 -5.53 -0.99 48.66
CA SER A 416 -5.44 -2.23 49.43
C SER A 416 -6.81 -2.69 49.93
N GLY A 417 -7.09 -3.98 49.73
CA GLY A 417 -8.30 -4.65 50.25
C GLY A 417 -7.93 -5.96 50.95
N PRO A 418 -7.33 -5.91 52.16
CA PRO A 418 -6.88 -7.10 52.90
C PRO A 418 -8.02 -8.03 53.33
N GLU A 419 -9.24 -7.51 53.44
CA GLU A 419 -10.45 -8.27 53.80
C GLU A 419 -10.99 -9.17 52.67
N LEU A 420 -10.58 -8.90 51.45
CA LEU A 420 -10.99 -9.68 50.28
C LEU A 420 -10.32 -11.06 50.26
N LYS A 421 -11.01 -12.04 49.72
CA LYS A 421 -10.37 -13.33 49.39
C LYS A 421 -9.41 -13.12 48.21
N ILE A 422 -8.41 -13.98 48.10
CA ILE A 422 -7.36 -13.91 47.05
C ILE A 422 -7.91 -13.91 45.63
N ASN A 423 -9.05 -14.53 45.39
CA ASN A 423 -9.78 -14.60 44.13
C ASN A 423 -10.86 -13.52 43.98
N GLN A 424 -10.93 -12.56 44.91
CA GLN A 424 -11.91 -11.47 44.88
C GLN A 424 -11.23 -10.13 44.60
N CYS A 425 -11.96 -9.21 44.00
CA CYS A 425 -11.60 -7.80 43.85
C CYS A 425 -12.79 -6.92 44.23
N GLY A 426 -12.52 -5.81 44.89
CA GLY A 426 -13.54 -4.81 45.17
C GLY A 426 -13.75 -3.92 43.93
N LEU A 427 -14.94 -3.95 43.35
CA LEU A 427 -15.29 -3.15 42.18
C LEU A 427 -16.25 -2.04 42.59
N PRO A 428 -15.95 -0.75 42.28
CA PRO A 428 -16.86 0.37 42.51
C PRO A 428 -18.23 0.14 41.88
N LYS A 429 -19.31 0.34 42.65
CA LYS A 429 -20.70 0.12 42.21
C LYS A 429 -21.02 0.82 40.90
N MET A 430 -20.63 2.09 40.75
CA MET A 430 -20.89 2.86 39.52
C MET A 430 -20.15 2.27 38.32
N MET A 431 -18.90 1.81 38.49
CA MET A 431 -18.14 1.15 37.44
C MET A 431 -18.76 -0.21 37.09
N ALA A 432 -19.15 -0.98 38.06
CA ALA A 432 -19.84 -2.26 37.85
C ALA A 432 -21.13 -2.08 37.07
N LEU A 433 -21.94 -1.07 37.43
CA LEU A 433 -23.20 -0.79 36.72
C LEU A 433 -22.99 -0.49 35.25
N GLU A 434 -21.97 0.28 34.89
CA GLU A 434 -21.67 0.58 33.47
C GLU A 434 -21.11 -0.62 32.73
N LEU A 435 -20.22 -1.42 33.34
CA LEU A 435 -19.65 -2.63 32.74
C LEU A 435 -20.69 -3.72 32.50
N PHE A 436 -21.59 -3.94 33.48
CA PHE A 436 -22.61 -4.98 33.44
C PHE A 436 -23.95 -4.50 32.87
N LYS A 437 -24.05 -3.26 32.39
CA LYS A 437 -25.28 -2.62 31.89
C LYS A 437 -26.17 -3.51 31.00
N PRO A 438 -25.65 -4.19 29.97
CA PRO A 438 -26.47 -5.08 29.14
C PRO A 438 -27.09 -6.24 29.90
N PHE A 439 -26.34 -6.79 30.84
CA PHE A 439 -26.81 -7.91 31.67
C PHE A 439 -27.88 -7.46 32.66
N VAL A 440 -27.69 -6.28 33.26
CA VAL A 440 -28.67 -5.66 34.16
C VAL A 440 -29.97 -5.33 33.41
N ILE A 441 -29.87 -4.80 32.18
CA ILE A 441 -31.05 -4.56 31.33
C ILE A 441 -31.79 -5.86 31.06
N GLY A 442 -31.05 -6.93 30.72
CA GLY A 442 -31.65 -8.25 30.51
C GLY A 442 -32.38 -8.79 31.74
N GLU A 443 -31.78 -8.66 32.93
CA GLU A 443 -32.34 -9.09 34.21
C GLU A 443 -33.57 -8.28 34.61
N LEU A 444 -33.56 -6.95 34.43
CA LEU A 444 -34.72 -6.08 34.68
C LEU A 444 -35.92 -6.43 33.80
N ILE A 445 -35.69 -6.80 32.54
CA ILE A 445 -36.74 -7.26 31.63
C ILE A 445 -37.24 -8.65 32.02
N ALA A 446 -36.33 -9.56 32.37
CA ALA A 446 -36.68 -10.90 32.81
C ALA A 446 -37.54 -10.93 34.11
N ARG A 447 -37.31 -9.96 35.00
CA ARG A 447 -38.11 -9.73 36.24
C ARG A 447 -39.36 -8.90 36.01
N GLU A 448 -39.70 -8.59 34.76
CA GLU A 448 -40.87 -7.77 34.40
C GLU A 448 -40.89 -6.35 35.00
N GLN A 449 -39.74 -5.87 35.49
CA GLN A 449 -39.59 -4.53 36.05
C GLN A 449 -39.42 -3.45 34.96
N ALA A 450 -39.05 -3.86 33.76
CA ALA A 450 -38.98 -3.00 32.59
C ALA A 450 -39.60 -3.72 31.36
N HIS A 451 -40.45 -3.04 30.62
CA HIS A 451 -41.10 -3.61 29.44
C HIS A 451 -40.21 -3.60 28.17
N ASN A 452 -39.22 -2.76 28.13
CA ASN A 452 -38.32 -2.63 26.99
C ASN A 452 -36.96 -2.05 27.40
N ILE A 453 -36.00 -2.09 26.47
CA ILE A 453 -34.62 -1.60 26.70
C ILE A 453 -34.58 -0.10 27.09
N ARG A 454 -35.49 0.72 26.52
CA ARG A 454 -35.53 2.16 26.85
C ARG A 454 -36.02 2.40 28.28
N SER A 455 -37.02 1.66 28.71
CA SER A 455 -37.52 1.73 30.09
C SER A 455 -36.45 1.27 31.09
N ALA A 456 -35.78 0.15 30.81
CA ALA A 456 -34.69 -0.35 31.64
C ALA A 456 -33.51 0.66 31.71
N SER A 457 -33.11 1.24 30.58
CA SER A 457 -32.05 2.26 30.55
C SER A 457 -32.41 3.49 31.39
N ARG A 458 -33.66 3.91 31.37
CA ARG A 458 -34.16 5.02 32.18
C ARG A 458 -34.12 4.71 33.69
N LEU A 459 -34.50 3.50 34.08
CA LEU A 459 -34.39 3.05 35.49
C LEU A 459 -32.94 3.07 35.96
N ILE A 460 -32.01 2.64 35.11
CA ILE A 460 -30.57 2.67 35.37
C ILE A 460 -30.06 4.11 35.56
N GLU A 461 -30.50 5.03 34.68
CA GLU A 461 -30.12 6.45 34.78
C GLU A 461 -30.68 7.12 36.04
N MET A 462 -31.86 6.71 36.53
CA MET A 462 -32.46 7.19 37.76
C MET A 462 -31.78 6.61 39.01
N GLY A 463 -31.07 5.48 38.90
CA GLY A 463 -30.36 4.84 40.02
C GLY A 463 -31.31 4.21 41.05
N GLU A 464 -32.45 3.70 40.63
CA GLU A 464 -33.43 3.09 41.54
C GLU A 464 -32.87 1.88 42.28
N THR A 465 -33.39 1.59 43.48
CA THR A 465 -32.93 0.48 44.32
C THR A 465 -32.98 -0.87 43.61
N VAL A 466 -34.00 -1.09 42.84
CA VAL A 466 -34.23 -2.29 42.02
C VAL A 466 -33.05 -2.58 41.07
N VAL A 467 -32.39 -1.54 40.56
CA VAL A 467 -31.24 -1.69 39.66
C VAL A 467 -30.03 -2.27 40.42
N TRP A 468 -29.83 -1.85 41.68
CA TRP A 468 -28.74 -2.35 42.50
C TRP A 468 -28.95 -3.82 42.90
N ASP A 469 -30.18 -4.22 43.21
CA ASP A 469 -30.55 -5.62 43.47
C ASP A 469 -30.32 -6.49 42.24
N ALA A 470 -30.70 -6.00 41.04
CA ALA A 470 -30.46 -6.71 39.80
C ALA A 470 -28.95 -6.80 39.50
N LEU A 471 -28.18 -5.76 39.76
CA LEU A 471 -26.73 -5.76 39.57
C LEU A 471 -26.05 -6.78 40.49
N ASP A 472 -26.43 -6.84 41.77
CA ASP A 472 -25.88 -7.79 42.74
C ASP A 472 -26.11 -9.23 42.31
N GLU A 473 -27.30 -9.54 41.75
CA GLU A 473 -27.63 -10.87 41.22
C GLU A 473 -26.81 -11.24 39.98
N VAL A 474 -26.70 -10.28 39.04
CA VAL A 474 -25.95 -10.47 37.77
C VAL A 474 -24.46 -10.72 38.01
N ILE A 475 -23.90 -10.12 39.05
CA ILE A 475 -22.46 -10.26 39.37
C ILE A 475 -22.16 -11.61 40.02
N LYS A 476 -23.10 -12.25 40.67
CA LYS A 476 -22.88 -13.55 41.31
C LYS A 476 -22.39 -14.59 40.29
N GLY A 477 -21.23 -15.16 40.59
CA GLY A 477 -20.60 -16.17 39.75
C GLY A 477 -19.91 -15.69 38.46
N LYS A 478 -19.95 -14.39 38.20
CA LYS A 478 -19.19 -13.80 37.07
C LYS A 478 -17.76 -13.43 37.49
N TYR A 479 -16.87 -13.40 36.52
CA TYR A 479 -15.47 -13.02 36.69
C TYR A 479 -15.16 -11.78 35.85
N VAL A 480 -14.28 -10.93 36.36
CA VAL A 480 -13.68 -9.80 35.63
C VAL A 480 -12.19 -10.00 35.55
N LEU A 481 -11.58 -9.50 34.48
CA LEU A 481 -10.13 -9.52 34.31
C LEU A 481 -9.54 -8.18 34.75
N LEU A 482 -8.56 -8.22 35.65
CA LEU A 482 -7.76 -7.06 36.03
C LEU A 482 -6.42 -7.09 35.30
N ASN A 483 -6.00 -5.96 34.79
CA ASN A 483 -4.73 -5.79 34.10
C ASN A 483 -4.01 -4.52 34.55
N ARG A 484 -2.70 -4.62 34.82
CA ARG A 484 -1.81 -3.47 34.99
C ARG A 484 -0.81 -3.39 33.85
N ALA A 485 -0.68 -2.21 33.24
CA ALA A 485 0.37 -1.93 32.26
C ALA A 485 1.68 -1.52 32.99
N PRO A 486 2.85 -1.97 32.50
CA PRO A 486 3.08 -2.83 31.34
C PRO A 486 2.81 -4.32 31.63
N SER A 487 2.15 -5.03 30.70
CA SER A 487 1.88 -6.47 30.83
C SER A 487 3.07 -7.29 30.35
N LEU A 488 4.03 -7.56 31.25
CA LEU A 488 5.30 -8.22 30.91
C LEU A 488 5.22 -9.75 30.92
N HIS A 489 4.31 -10.32 31.70
CA HIS A 489 4.12 -11.76 31.83
C HIS A 489 2.64 -12.11 32.05
N ARG A 490 2.29 -13.39 32.02
CA ARG A 490 0.89 -13.85 32.10
C ARG A 490 0.16 -13.43 33.38
N LEU A 491 0.86 -13.28 34.51
CA LEU A 491 0.27 -12.87 35.78
C LEU A 491 -0.08 -11.37 35.85
N SER A 492 0.29 -10.58 34.83
CA SER A 492 -0.14 -9.20 34.69
C SER A 492 -1.61 -9.06 34.26
N ILE A 493 -2.27 -10.18 33.91
CA ILE A 493 -3.71 -10.27 33.66
C ILE A 493 -4.25 -11.45 34.46
N GLN A 494 -5.11 -11.22 35.42
CA GLN A 494 -5.72 -12.27 36.23
C GLN A 494 -7.22 -12.03 36.38
N ALA A 495 -7.96 -13.12 36.58
CA ALA A 495 -9.40 -13.08 36.78
C ALA A 495 -9.77 -13.09 38.26
N PHE A 496 -10.74 -12.26 38.60
CA PHE A 496 -11.26 -12.11 39.98
C PHE A 496 -12.78 -12.13 39.97
N GLN A 497 -13.36 -12.58 41.05
CA GLN A 497 -14.79 -12.40 41.36
C GLN A 497 -15.00 -10.97 41.91
N PRO A 498 -15.83 -10.14 41.27
CA PRO A 498 -16.08 -8.80 41.73
C PRO A 498 -17.00 -8.82 42.98
N VAL A 499 -16.64 -8.00 43.95
CA VAL A 499 -17.46 -7.66 45.09
C VAL A 499 -17.75 -6.17 45.02
N LEU A 500 -19.02 -5.79 45.13
CA LEU A 500 -19.42 -4.38 45.08
C LEU A 500 -18.94 -3.63 46.30
N ILE A 501 -18.29 -2.50 46.04
CA ILE A 501 -17.81 -1.60 47.11
C ILE A 501 -18.27 -0.16 46.83
N GLU A 502 -18.38 0.60 47.92
CA GLU A 502 -18.57 2.04 47.83
C GLU A 502 -17.25 2.73 47.46
N GLY A 503 -17.33 3.90 46.84
CA GLY A 503 -16.16 4.67 46.44
C GLY A 503 -15.87 4.59 44.94
N ARG A 504 -14.65 4.98 44.55
CA ARG A 504 -14.22 5.08 43.14
C ARG A 504 -12.97 4.27 42.81
N ALA A 505 -12.30 3.71 43.79
CA ALA A 505 -11.07 2.95 43.63
C ALA A 505 -11.35 1.45 43.67
N ILE A 506 -10.58 0.68 42.91
CA ILE A 506 -10.63 -0.78 42.86
C ILE A 506 -9.87 -1.30 44.09
N GLN A 507 -10.47 -2.18 44.87
CA GLN A 507 -9.77 -2.86 45.94
C GLN A 507 -9.12 -4.15 45.45
N LEU A 508 -7.84 -4.33 45.81
CA LEU A 508 -7.05 -5.49 45.41
C LEU A 508 -6.40 -6.14 46.63
N HIS A 509 -6.39 -7.45 46.69
CA HIS A 509 -5.74 -8.20 47.74
C HIS A 509 -4.21 -8.00 47.66
N PRO A 510 -3.51 -7.64 48.77
CA PRO A 510 -2.08 -7.34 48.74
C PRO A 510 -1.18 -8.44 48.17
N LEU A 511 -1.51 -9.71 48.38
CA LEU A 511 -0.71 -10.85 47.92
C LEU A 511 -0.64 -10.97 46.41
N VAL A 512 -1.63 -10.48 45.64
CA VAL A 512 -1.63 -10.54 44.18
C VAL A 512 -0.84 -9.39 43.56
N CYS A 513 -0.50 -8.34 44.32
CA CYS A 513 0.24 -7.18 43.82
C CYS A 513 1.59 -7.55 43.23
N LYS A 514 2.29 -8.55 43.80
CA LYS A 514 3.57 -9.03 43.27
C LYS A 514 3.45 -9.57 41.81
N GLY A 515 2.35 -10.26 41.49
CA GLY A 515 2.08 -10.75 40.14
C GLY A 515 1.84 -9.62 39.15
N PHE A 516 1.20 -8.54 39.56
CA PHE A 516 0.97 -7.35 38.75
C PHE A 516 2.15 -6.37 38.72
N ASN A 517 3.14 -6.56 39.57
CA ASN A 517 4.15 -5.56 39.93
C ASN A 517 3.49 -4.20 40.26
N ALA A 518 2.44 -4.24 41.08
CA ALA A 518 1.62 -3.11 41.45
C ALA A 518 1.90 -2.68 42.88
N ASP A 519 1.82 -1.39 43.16
CA ASP A 519 1.82 -0.76 44.47
C ASP A 519 0.62 0.18 44.61
N PHE A 520 0.39 0.67 45.83
CA PHE A 520 -0.77 1.50 46.12
C PHE A 520 -0.41 2.98 46.24
N ASP A 521 0.60 3.42 45.53
CA ASP A 521 1.08 4.81 45.48
C ASP A 521 0.35 5.71 44.46
N GLY A 522 -0.72 5.19 43.85
CA GLY A 522 -1.49 5.87 42.81
C GLY A 522 -1.58 5.08 41.51
N ASP A 523 -1.12 3.83 41.53
CA ASP A 523 -1.25 2.93 40.38
C ASP A 523 -2.70 2.75 39.93
N GLN A 524 -2.90 2.61 38.63
CA GLN A 524 -4.19 2.33 38.01
C GLN A 524 -4.20 0.94 37.37
N MET A 525 -5.34 0.30 37.43
CA MET A 525 -5.59 -0.97 36.74
C MET A 525 -6.80 -0.88 35.81
N ALA A 526 -6.73 -1.62 34.73
CA ALA A 526 -7.85 -1.80 33.80
C ALA A 526 -8.69 -3.01 34.25
N VAL A 527 -10.01 -2.89 34.11
CA VAL A 527 -10.99 -3.95 34.33
C VAL A 527 -11.62 -4.30 33.00
N HIS A 528 -11.74 -5.58 32.70
CA HIS A 528 -12.39 -6.09 31.48
C HIS A 528 -13.43 -7.15 31.85
N LEU A 529 -14.58 -7.11 31.20
CA LEU A 529 -15.65 -8.08 31.41
C LEU A 529 -15.68 -9.09 30.25
N PRO A 530 -15.37 -10.38 30.48
CA PRO A 530 -15.65 -11.42 29.51
C PRO A 530 -17.16 -11.60 29.32
N LEU A 531 -17.63 -11.55 28.06
CA LEU A 531 -19.07 -11.50 27.77
C LEU A 531 -19.69 -12.88 27.58
N SER A 532 -18.99 -13.82 26.90
CA SER A 532 -19.54 -15.15 26.60
C SER A 532 -19.32 -16.11 27.76
N ASP A 533 -20.20 -17.11 27.88
CA ASP A 533 -20.08 -18.15 28.92
C ASP A 533 -18.81 -18.98 28.78
N LYS A 534 -18.33 -19.21 27.55
CA LYS A 534 -17.03 -19.84 27.29
C LYS A 534 -15.86 -19.01 27.84
N ALA A 535 -15.89 -17.69 27.59
CA ALA A 535 -14.87 -16.78 28.11
C ALA A 535 -14.92 -16.65 29.64
N GLN A 536 -16.11 -16.69 30.24
CA GLN A 536 -16.29 -16.73 31.70
C GLN A 536 -15.75 -18.04 32.31
N ALA A 537 -15.97 -19.18 31.65
CA ALA A 537 -15.41 -20.46 32.06
C ALA A 537 -13.88 -20.45 31.98
N GLU A 538 -13.29 -19.92 30.90
CA GLU A 538 -11.84 -19.76 30.75
C GLU A 538 -11.26 -18.84 31.84
N ALA A 539 -11.92 -17.71 32.11
CA ALA A 539 -11.52 -16.79 33.18
C ALA A 539 -11.49 -17.49 34.55
N ARG A 540 -12.52 -18.30 34.87
CA ARG A 540 -12.63 -19.04 36.12
C ARG A 540 -11.59 -20.17 36.24
N ASP A 541 -11.43 -20.98 35.18
CA ASP A 541 -10.70 -22.24 35.27
C ASP A 541 -9.20 -22.07 35.00
N ILE A 542 -8.81 -21.08 34.16
CA ILE A 542 -7.43 -20.86 33.74
C ILE A 542 -6.85 -19.58 34.34
N MET A 543 -7.59 -18.46 34.30
CA MET A 543 -7.05 -17.13 34.60
C MET A 543 -7.26 -16.67 36.04
N ALA A 544 -8.06 -17.37 36.84
CA ALA A 544 -8.34 -17.00 38.21
C ALA A 544 -7.05 -16.95 39.07
N ALA A 545 -6.94 -15.95 39.95
CA ALA A 545 -5.77 -15.72 40.78
C ALA A 545 -5.40 -16.94 41.62
N ASN A 546 -6.37 -17.64 42.22
CA ASN A 546 -6.17 -18.84 43.04
C ASN A 546 -5.62 -20.04 42.24
N ARG A 547 -5.84 -20.10 40.92
CA ARG A 547 -5.34 -21.17 40.04
C ARG A 547 -3.88 -20.96 39.61
N ASN A 548 -3.37 -19.75 39.75
CA ASN A 548 -2.03 -19.34 39.29
C ASN A 548 -1.03 -19.02 40.39
N LEU A 549 -1.38 -19.23 41.67
CA LEU A 549 -0.52 -18.93 42.81
C LEU A 549 0.78 -19.73 42.83
N LEU A 550 0.75 -20.98 42.36
CA LEU A 550 1.88 -21.93 42.40
C LEU A 550 2.43 -22.29 41.02
N LYS A 551 2.10 -21.51 40.02
CA LYS A 551 2.54 -21.79 38.64
C LYS A 551 3.58 -20.81 38.14
#